data_535a6d4895436608ebe0eedd6f81d375
#
_entry.id   535a6d4895436608ebe0eedd6f81d375
#
_cell.length_a   1.000
_cell.length_b   1.000
_cell.length_c   1.000
_cell.angle_alpha   90.00
_cell.angle_beta   90.00
_cell.angle_gamma   90.00
#
_symmetry.space_group_name_H-M   'P 1'
#
loop_
_entity.id
_entity.type
_entity.pdbx_description
1 polymer ?
#
loop_
_entity_poly.entity_id
_entity_poly.type
_entity_poly.pdbx_seq_one_letter_code
_entity_poly.pdbx_strand_id
1 'polypeptide(L)'
;DGRARRVWGFVMVLSWSRAIYVEFVPQAATAAFMRCHLNAFAHFGGMPERCLYDNTKTVVLERQATGEPRFNPRFLDFSLRLGFEIKLCHPYRAQTKGRVESGIKYVRHNFWSTARFVDLEDLNQQARAWWESVADVRIHGTTRERPGDRLESERALLRALPGAERLQPFLREERLVGRDCFVRWQRAAYGVPWPWVGQRVEVQARDELVEIWAGERRLAVHPRATHPGQHL
;
A
#
# COMPACT_ATOMS: atom_id res chain seq x y z
N ASP A 1 -24.20 8.77 4.03
CA ASP A 1 -24.92 9.05 2.79
C ASP A 1 -25.61 7.81 2.17
N GLY A 2 -25.53 6.62 2.82
CA GLY A 2 -26.17 5.38 2.38
C GLY A 2 -25.68 4.80 1.04
N ARG A 3 -24.64 5.35 0.45
CA ARG A 3 -24.10 4.88 -0.83
C ARG A 3 -23.05 3.80 -0.61
N ALA A 4 -23.19 2.66 -1.30
CA ALA A 4 -22.17 1.63 -1.34
C ALA A 4 -20.89 2.18 -1.98
N ARG A 5 -19.74 2.02 -1.32
CA ARG A 5 -18.43 2.41 -1.83
C ARG A 5 -17.54 1.20 -1.99
N ARG A 6 -16.81 1.16 -3.11
CA ARG A 6 -15.83 0.12 -3.35
C ARG A 6 -14.57 0.37 -2.52
N VAL A 7 -14.09 -0.64 -1.82
CA VAL A 7 -12.80 -0.64 -1.14
C VAL A 7 -11.90 -1.74 -1.73
N TRP A 8 -10.60 -1.54 -1.65
CA TRP A 8 -9.61 -2.49 -2.11
C TRP A 8 -8.82 -2.99 -0.91
N GLY A 9 -8.69 -4.30 -0.78
CA GLY A 9 -7.88 -4.92 0.27
C GLY A 9 -6.48 -5.24 -0.26
N PHE A 10 -5.46 -4.70 0.39
CA PHE A 10 -4.08 -5.12 0.24
C PHE A 10 -3.81 -6.23 1.25
N VAL A 11 -3.22 -7.33 0.81
CA VAL A 11 -2.86 -8.47 1.65
C VAL A 11 -1.42 -8.87 1.36
N MET A 12 -0.58 -8.91 2.37
CA MET A 12 0.78 -9.43 2.30
C MET A 12 0.96 -10.56 3.31
N VAL A 13 1.62 -11.62 2.89
CA VAL A 13 1.88 -12.82 3.73
C VAL A 13 3.34 -13.18 3.64
N LEU A 14 4.02 -13.27 4.77
CA LEU A 14 5.38 -13.78 4.83
C LEU A 14 5.39 -15.29 4.59
N SER A 15 6.31 -15.76 3.76
CA SER A 15 6.31 -17.13 3.27
C SER A 15 6.67 -18.16 4.34
N TRP A 16 7.48 -17.79 5.34
CA TRP A 16 7.96 -18.71 6.36
C TRP A 16 7.09 -18.66 7.62
N SER A 17 6.89 -17.47 8.22
CA SER A 17 6.08 -17.31 9.43
C SER A 17 4.59 -17.51 9.18
N ARG A 18 4.10 -17.21 8.00
CA ARG A 18 2.67 -17.09 7.68
C ARG A 18 2.00 -15.89 8.36
N ALA A 19 2.78 -14.99 8.92
CA ALA A 19 2.29 -13.70 9.39
C ALA A 19 1.63 -12.94 8.24
N ILE A 20 0.52 -12.26 8.53
CA ILE A 20 -0.32 -11.63 7.54
C ILE A 20 -0.53 -10.16 7.88
N TYR A 21 -0.42 -9.31 6.87
CA TYR A 21 -0.78 -7.90 6.94
C TYR A 21 -1.96 -7.62 6.01
N VAL A 22 -2.92 -6.84 6.49
CA VAL A 22 -4.12 -6.44 5.72
C VAL A 22 -4.34 -4.95 5.88
N GLU A 23 -4.53 -4.25 4.78
CA GLU A 23 -4.90 -2.83 4.76
C GLU A 23 -5.94 -2.57 3.68
N PHE A 24 -6.94 -1.77 3.98
CA PHE A 24 -7.97 -1.39 3.03
C PHE A 24 -7.75 0.04 2.54
N VAL A 25 -7.90 0.24 1.23
CA VAL A 25 -7.70 1.54 0.59
C VAL A 25 -8.87 1.87 -0.35
N PRO A 26 -9.17 3.17 -0.56
CA PRO A 26 -10.32 3.56 -1.38
C PRO A 26 -10.07 3.36 -2.89
N GLN A 27 -8.81 3.24 -3.31
CA GLN A 27 -8.42 3.11 -4.71
C GLN A 27 -7.18 2.21 -4.86
N ALA A 28 -7.18 1.36 -5.90
CA ALA A 28 -6.04 0.53 -6.28
C ALA A 28 -5.01 1.31 -7.11
N ALA A 29 -4.54 2.46 -6.59
CA ALA A 29 -3.52 3.28 -7.24
C ALA A 29 -2.11 2.80 -6.87
N THR A 30 -1.12 3.01 -7.77
CA THR A 30 0.27 2.62 -7.52
C THR A 30 0.84 3.25 -6.24
N ALA A 31 0.54 4.52 -5.97
CA ALA A 31 0.97 5.19 -4.73
C ALA A 31 0.38 4.54 -3.46
N ALA A 32 -0.93 4.21 -3.48
CA ALA A 32 -1.57 3.50 -2.37
C ALA A 32 -0.94 2.11 -2.17
N PHE A 33 -0.66 1.41 -3.26
CA PHE A 33 -0.03 0.09 -3.24
C PHE A 33 1.38 0.13 -2.64
N MET A 34 2.21 1.12 -3.01
CA MET A 34 3.54 1.32 -2.43
C MET A 34 3.45 1.68 -0.94
N ARG A 35 2.52 2.55 -0.55
CA ARG A 35 2.29 2.89 0.86
C ARG A 35 1.91 1.66 1.69
N CYS A 36 0.99 0.82 1.18
CA CYS A 36 0.62 -0.43 1.85
C CYS A 36 1.84 -1.37 2.04
N HIS A 37 2.79 -1.40 1.09
CA HIS A 37 4.04 -2.15 1.27
C HIS A 37 4.88 -1.59 2.41
N LEU A 38 5.07 -0.27 2.48
CA LEU A 38 5.83 0.36 3.56
C LEU A 38 5.21 0.08 4.93
N ASN A 39 3.88 0.16 5.02
CA ASN A 39 3.14 -0.15 6.24
C ASN A 39 3.27 -1.64 6.62
N ALA A 40 3.19 -2.54 5.63
CA ALA A 40 3.38 -3.98 5.85
C ALA A 40 4.81 -4.29 6.32
N PHE A 41 5.82 -3.70 5.69
CA PHE A 41 7.23 -3.88 6.10
C PHE A 41 7.49 -3.34 7.51
N ALA A 42 6.90 -2.20 7.85
CA ALA A 42 6.97 -1.66 9.22
C ALA A 42 6.29 -2.60 10.23
N HIS A 43 5.12 -3.16 9.89
CA HIS A 43 4.41 -4.14 10.72
C HIS A 43 5.25 -5.41 10.94
N PHE A 44 5.85 -5.96 9.89
CA PHE A 44 6.69 -7.16 10.02
C PHE A 44 8.03 -6.88 10.74
N GLY A 45 8.41 -5.62 10.91
CA GLY A 45 9.69 -5.23 11.50
C GLY A 45 10.85 -5.25 10.51
N GLY A 46 10.56 -5.33 9.20
CA GLY A 46 11.55 -5.31 8.15
C GLY A 46 11.03 -5.78 6.79
N MET A 47 11.91 -5.77 5.81
CA MET A 47 11.63 -6.06 4.41
C MET A 47 12.13 -7.44 4.01
N PRO A 48 11.32 -8.28 3.35
CA PRO A 48 11.82 -9.52 2.74
C PRO A 48 12.73 -9.21 1.54
N GLU A 49 13.65 -10.11 1.25
CA GLU A 49 14.54 -10.00 0.08
C GLU A 49 13.76 -10.03 -1.24
N ARG A 50 12.65 -10.77 -1.28
CA ARG A 50 11.83 -10.99 -2.49
C ARG A 50 10.35 -10.85 -2.17
N CYS A 51 9.62 -10.16 -3.05
CA CYS A 51 8.18 -10.08 -2.99
C CYS A 51 7.57 -10.71 -4.25
N LEU A 52 6.63 -11.64 -4.06
CA LEU A 52 5.93 -12.34 -5.13
C LEU A 52 4.60 -11.65 -5.42
N TYR A 53 4.36 -11.31 -6.70
CA TYR A 53 3.16 -10.64 -7.14
C TYR A 53 2.40 -11.46 -8.18
N ASP A 54 1.08 -11.33 -8.16
CA ASP A 54 0.27 -11.63 -9.33
C ASP A 54 0.47 -10.53 -10.39
N ASN A 55 0.09 -10.80 -11.66
CA ASN A 55 0.23 -9.85 -12.77
C ASN A 55 -0.74 -8.66 -12.66
N THR A 56 -0.69 -7.95 -11.53
CA THR A 56 -1.50 -6.73 -11.31
C THR A 56 -0.89 -5.54 -12.05
N LYS A 57 -1.75 -4.68 -12.61
CA LYS A 57 -1.33 -3.47 -13.36
C LYS A 57 -0.50 -2.48 -12.53
N THR A 58 -0.57 -2.55 -11.22
CA THR A 58 0.27 -1.76 -10.32
C THR A 58 1.74 -2.20 -10.36
N VAL A 59 2.01 -3.46 -10.72
CA VAL A 59 3.35 -4.05 -10.81
C VAL A 59 3.78 -4.25 -12.26
N VAL A 60 2.92 -4.86 -13.09
CA VAL A 60 3.20 -5.19 -14.49
C VAL A 60 2.17 -4.53 -15.39
N LEU A 61 2.62 -3.69 -16.31
CA LEU A 61 1.73 -3.02 -17.26
C LEU A 61 1.24 -3.99 -18.34
N GLU A 62 2.17 -4.77 -18.89
CA GLU A 62 1.90 -5.76 -19.93
C GLU A 62 3.02 -6.80 -20.01
N ARG A 63 2.80 -7.90 -20.70
CA ARG A 63 3.85 -8.82 -21.13
C ARG A 63 4.15 -8.57 -22.60
N GLN A 64 5.44 -8.43 -22.92
CA GLN A 64 5.90 -8.28 -24.29
C GLN A 64 5.71 -9.57 -25.08
N ALA A 65 5.80 -9.53 -26.41
CA ALA A 65 5.72 -10.71 -27.26
C ALA A 65 6.82 -11.76 -26.94
N THR A 66 7.96 -11.33 -26.37
CA THR A 66 9.03 -12.17 -25.86
C THR A 66 8.69 -12.90 -24.56
N GLY A 67 7.54 -12.58 -23.93
CA GLY A 67 7.12 -13.10 -22.60
C GLY A 67 7.70 -12.31 -21.43
N GLU A 68 8.61 -11.35 -21.68
CA GLU A 68 9.19 -10.50 -20.65
C GLU A 68 8.16 -9.51 -20.08
N PRO A 69 8.14 -9.28 -18.74
CA PRO A 69 7.23 -8.33 -18.13
C PRO A 69 7.72 -6.90 -18.35
N ARG A 70 6.84 -6.00 -18.81
CA ARG A 70 7.05 -4.57 -18.73
C ARG A 70 6.52 -4.06 -17.39
N PHE A 71 7.41 -3.81 -16.47
CA PHE A 71 7.06 -3.33 -15.13
C PHE A 71 6.49 -1.90 -15.16
N ASN A 72 5.64 -1.60 -14.18
CA ASN A 72 5.27 -0.22 -13.88
C ASN A 72 6.54 0.53 -13.43
N PRO A 73 6.98 1.60 -14.14
CA PRO A 73 8.26 2.26 -13.86
C PRO A 73 8.38 2.79 -12.43
N ARG A 74 7.27 3.33 -11.88
CA ARG A 74 7.24 3.86 -10.52
C ARG A 74 7.37 2.76 -9.47
N PHE A 75 6.76 1.59 -9.71
CA PHE A 75 6.88 0.46 -8.79
C PHE A 75 8.25 -0.22 -8.91
N LEU A 76 8.82 -0.26 -10.11
CA LEU A 76 10.18 -0.76 -10.31
C LEU A 76 11.20 0.12 -9.59
N ASP A 77 11.14 1.46 -9.73
CA ASP A 77 12.00 2.39 -9.01
C ASP A 77 11.86 2.21 -7.48
N PHE A 78 10.63 2.06 -7.00
CA PHE A 78 10.34 1.75 -5.60
C PHE A 78 11.08 0.49 -5.12
N SER A 79 10.96 -0.63 -5.85
CA SER A 79 11.62 -1.88 -5.47
C SER A 79 13.14 -1.78 -5.50
N LEU A 80 13.70 -1.10 -6.50
CA LEU A 80 15.15 -0.90 -6.63
C LEU A 80 15.72 -0.04 -5.49
N ARG A 81 15.03 1.05 -5.13
CA ARG A 81 15.48 1.94 -4.04
C ARG A 81 15.35 1.29 -2.65
N LEU A 82 14.34 0.47 -2.45
CA LEU A 82 14.21 -0.34 -1.25
C LEU A 82 15.12 -1.58 -1.29
N GLY A 83 15.44 -2.04 -2.49
CA GLY A 83 16.35 -3.15 -2.70
C GLY A 83 15.71 -4.53 -2.55
N PHE A 84 14.38 -4.69 -2.70
CA PHE A 84 13.76 -6.00 -2.78
C PHE A 84 13.54 -6.45 -4.23
N GLU A 85 13.61 -7.75 -4.48
CA GLU A 85 13.40 -8.32 -5.80
C GLU A 85 11.89 -8.54 -6.08
N ILE A 86 11.44 -8.07 -7.25
CA ILE A 86 10.10 -8.36 -7.75
C ILE A 86 10.10 -9.74 -8.40
N LYS A 87 9.34 -10.69 -7.84
CA LYS A 87 9.02 -11.97 -8.47
C LYS A 87 7.58 -11.96 -8.96
N LEU A 88 7.36 -12.53 -10.11
CA LEU A 88 6.01 -12.69 -10.68
C LEU A 88 5.58 -14.14 -10.61
N CYS A 89 4.29 -14.35 -10.33
CA CYS A 89 3.71 -15.66 -10.48
C CYS A 89 3.80 -16.11 -11.94
N HIS A 90 4.39 -17.28 -12.17
CA HIS A 90 4.34 -17.90 -13.49
C HIS A 90 2.90 -18.31 -13.82
N PRO A 91 2.41 -18.01 -15.04
CA PRO A 91 1.17 -18.59 -15.52
C PRO A 91 1.23 -20.13 -15.36
N TYR A 92 0.12 -20.72 -14.91
CA TYR A 92 -0.05 -22.18 -14.76
C TYR A 92 0.77 -22.90 -13.67
N ARG A 93 1.51 -22.18 -12.79
CA ARG A 93 2.13 -22.80 -11.59
C ARG A 93 1.31 -22.49 -10.33
N ALA A 94 0.34 -23.36 -10.04
CA ALA A 94 -0.59 -23.22 -8.90
C ALA A 94 0.11 -23.15 -7.52
N GLN A 95 1.26 -23.80 -7.35
CA GLN A 95 1.94 -23.88 -6.06
C GLN A 95 2.51 -22.54 -5.55
N THR A 96 2.96 -21.66 -6.43
CA THR A 96 3.50 -20.35 -6.08
C THR A 96 2.39 -19.36 -5.69
N LYS A 97 1.23 -19.46 -6.31
CA LYS A 97 0.06 -18.62 -6.07
C LYS A 97 -0.74 -19.05 -4.82
N GLY A 98 -0.69 -20.33 -4.47
CA GLY A 98 -1.52 -20.92 -3.42
C GLY A 98 -1.39 -20.28 -2.04
N ARG A 99 -0.23 -19.71 -1.69
CA ARG A 99 -0.03 -19.07 -0.37
C ARG A 99 -0.76 -17.74 -0.26
N VAL A 100 -0.67 -16.90 -1.29
CA VAL A 100 -1.37 -15.61 -1.33
C VAL A 100 -2.87 -15.82 -1.45
N GLU A 101 -3.31 -16.74 -2.31
CA GLU A 101 -4.73 -17.10 -2.45
C GLU A 101 -5.30 -17.64 -1.14
N SER A 102 -4.57 -18.50 -0.43
CA SER A 102 -4.98 -19.00 0.89
C SER A 102 -5.07 -17.88 1.91
N GLY A 103 -4.12 -16.93 1.90
CA GLY A 103 -4.16 -15.73 2.75
C GLY A 103 -5.38 -14.86 2.46
N ILE A 104 -5.63 -14.54 1.18
CA ILE A 104 -6.81 -13.75 0.76
C ILE A 104 -8.11 -14.47 1.14
N LYS A 105 -8.19 -15.78 0.90
CA LYS A 105 -9.34 -16.61 1.29
C LYS A 105 -9.56 -16.58 2.80
N TYR A 106 -8.47 -16.68 3.59
CA TYR A 106 -8.54 -16.60 5.03
C TYR A 106 -9.06 -15.24 5.52
N VAL A 107 -8.51 -14.13 5.00
CA VAL A 107 -8.99 -12.77 5.31
C VAL A 107 -10.48 -12.63 4.95
N ARG A 108 -10.88 -13.09 3.78
CA ARG A 108 -12.26 -12.99 3.32
C ARG A 108 -13.24 -13.74 4.22
N HIS A 109 -12.91 -14.94 4.67
CA HIS A 109 -13.81 -15.77 5.47
C HIS A 109 -13.77 -15.46 6.95
N ASN A 110 -12.61 -15.06 7.50
CA ASN A 110 -12.45 -14.88 8.93
C ASN A 110 -12.52 -13.42 9.41
N PHE A 111 -12.28 -12.47 8.52
CA PHE A 111 -12.35 -11.05 8.83
C PHE A 111 -13.48 -10.36 8.07
N TRP A 112 -13.39 -10.32 6.73
CA TRP A 112 -14.29 -9.52 5.91
C TRP A 112 -15.77 -9.91 6.05
N SER A 113 -16.07 -11.19 6.16
CA SER A 113 -17.46 -11.69 6.28
C SER A 113 -18.16 -11.22 7.56
N THR A 114 -17.42 -10.91 8.61
CA THR A 114 -17.95 -10.50 9.92
C THR A 114 -17.74 -9.03 10.24
N ALA A 115 -16.85 -8.33 9.51
CA ALA A 115 -16.54 -6.94 9.73
C ALA A 115 -17.79 -6.03 9.60
N ARG A 116 -17.98 -5.13 10.57
CA ARG A 116 -19.00 -4.09 10.56
C ARG A 116 -18.30 -2.79 10.89
N PHE A 117 -18.32 -1.84 9.99
CA PHE A 117 -17.52 -0.62 10.09
C PHE A 117 -18.32 0.60 9.62
N VAL A 118 -18.01 1.74 10.17
CA VAL A 118 -18.63 3.02 9.83
C VAL A 118 -17.88 3.77 8.74
N ASP A 119 -16.55 3.62 8.70
CA ASP A 119 -15.69 4.22 7.68
C ASP A 119 -14.44 3.37 7.42
N LEU A 120 -13.54 3.88 6.58
CA LEU A 120 -12.32 3.19 6.17
C LEU A 120 -11.29 3.11 7.30
N GLU A 121 -11.26 4.10 8.18
CA GLU A 121 -10.35 4.13 9.32
C GLU A 121 -10.73 3.06 10.35
N ASP A 122 -12.01 3.01 10.71
CA ASP A 122 -12.57 1.97 11.57
C ASP A 122 -12.32 0.56 10.99
N LEU A 123 -12.54 0.37 9.68
CA LEU A 123 -12.25 -0.89 9.01
C LEU A 123 -10.77 -1.31 9.17
N ASN A 124 -9.84 -0.38 9.02
CA ASN A 124 -8.42 -0.65 9.18
C ASN A 124 -8.01 -0.88 10.64
N GLN A 125 -8.64 -0.21 11.59
CA GLN A 125 -8.45 -0.48 13.03
C GLN A 125 -8.94 -1.89 13.39
N GLN A 126 -10.11 -2.30 12.89
CA GLN A 126 -10.63 -3.66 13.08
C GLN A 126 -9.72 -4.71 12.43
N ALA A 127 -9.19 -4.44 11.22
CA ALA A 127 -8.24 -5.33 10.56
C ALA A 127 -6.96 -5.50 11.40
N ARG A 128 -6.46 -4.41 11.99
CA ARG A 128 -5.30 -4.44 12.90
C ARG A 128 -5.58 -5.31 14.13
N ALA A 129 -6.65 -5.02 14.85
CA ALA A 129 -7.04 -5.80 16.02
C ALA A 129 -7.22 -7.29 15.68
N TRP A 130 -7.79 -7.60 14.51
CA TRP A 130 -7.99 -8.97 14.06
C TRP A 130 -6.67 -9.71 13.78
N TRP A 131 -5.70 -9.10 13.08
CA TRP A 131 -4.45 -9.83 12.85
C TRP A 131 -3.66 -10.05 14.15
N GLU A 132 -3.64 -9.09 15.08
CA GLU A 132 -2.96 -9.18 16.36
C GLU A 132 -3.60 -10.25 17.29
N SER A 133 -4.93 -10.27 17.37
CA SER A 133 -5.65 -11.12 18.31
C SER A 133 -6.14 -12.46 17.74
N VAL A 134 -6.19 -12.61 16.42
CA VAL A 134 -6.71 -13.82 15.77
C VAL A 134 -5.70 -14.43 14.81
N ALA A 135 -5.22 -13.65 13.83
CA ALA A 135 -4.42 -14.22 12.76
C ALA A 135 -3.03 -14.63 13.21
N ASP A 136 -2.38 -13.87 14.10
CA ASP A 136 -1.03 -14.16 14.56
C ASP A 136 -0.99 -15.17 15.71
N VAL A 137 -2.08 -15.30 16.47
CA VAL A 137 -2.16 -16.23 17.63
C VAL A 137 -2.74 -17.60 17.31
N ARG A 138 -3.38 -17.77 16.14
CA ARG A 138 -3.92 -19.09 15.75
C ARG A 138 -2.82 -20.12 15.52
N ILE A 139 -3.13 -21.39 15.71
CA ILE A 139 -2.26 -22.46 15.20
C ILE A 139 -2.48 -22.60 13.70
N HIS A 140 -1.44 -22.32 12.92
CA HIS A 140 -1.52 -22.40 11.45
C HIS A 140 -1.53 -23.87 10.99
N GLY A 141 -2.49 -24.22 10.11
CA GLY A 141 -2.74 -25.61 9.71
C GLY A 141 -1.54 -26.35 9.11
N THR A 142 -0.66 -25.65 8.38
CA THR A 142 0.53 -26.24 7.74
C THR A 142 1.75 -26.24 8.64
N THR A 143 2.03 -25.11 9.32
CA THR A 143 3.24 -24.99 10.17
C THR A 143 3.07 -25.59 11.55
N ARG A 144 1.82 -25.76 12.01
CA ARG A 144 1.46 -26.22 13.37
C ARG A 144 1.96 -25.32 14.49
N GLU A 145 2.32 -24.08 14.16
CA GLU A 145 2.83 -23.05 15.07
C GLU A 145 2.03 -21.78 14.92
N ARG A 146 2.18 -20.85 15.84
CA ARG A 146 1.59 -19.52 15.75
C ARG A 146 2.38 -18.64 14.78
N PRO A 147 1.72 -17.96 13.82
CA PRO A 147 2.43 -17.03 12.93
C PRO A 147 3.18 -15.93 13.66
N GLY A 148 2.66 -15.40 14.77
CA GLY A 148 3.33 -14.39 15.58
C GLY A 148 4.66 -14.89 16.17
N ASP A 149 4.68 -16.09 16.77
CA ASP A 149 5.90 -16.67 17.34
C ASP A 149 6.98 -16.90 16.26
N ARG A 150 6.54 -17.35 15.08
CA ARG A 150 7.44 -17.51 13.93
C ARG A 150 7.94 -16.17 13.42
N LEU A 151 7.08 -15.14 13.38
CA LEU A 151 7.48 -13.81 12.94
C LEU A 151 8.63 -13.25 13.78
N GLU A 152 8.62 -13.47 15.10
CA GLU A 152 9.72 -13.05 15.96
C GLU A 152 11.07 -13.63 15.49
N SER A 153 11.08 -14.90 15.11
CA SER A 153 12.30 -15.54 14.58
C SER A 153 12.65 -15.05 13.16
N GLU A 154 11.63 -14.74 12.31
CA GLU A 154 11.84 -14.29 10.96
C GLU A 154 12.36 -12.84 10.90
N ARG A 155 12.02 -12.00 11.88
CA ARG A 155 12.46 -10.59 11.95
C ARG A 155 13.97 -10.42 11.85
N ALA A 156 14.75 -11.32 12.44
CA ALA A 156 16.21 -11.29 12.36
C ALA A 156 16.75 -11.44 10.92
N LEU A 157 15.96 -12.01 10.02
CA LEU A 157 16.31 -12.24 8.61
C LEU A 157 15.74 -11.17 7.67
N LEU A 158 14.83 -10.33 8.15
CA LEU A 158 14.28 -9.23 7.39
C LEU A 158 15.27 -8.07 7.36
N ARG A 159 15.34 -7.39 6.22
CA ARG A 159 16.21 -6.21 6.06
C ARG A 159 15.56 -4.97 6.63
N ALA A 160 16.34 -4.13 7.29
CA ALA A 160 15.85 -2.86 7.80
C ALA A 160 15.30 -1.97 6.68
N LEU A 161 14.22 -1.25 6.96
CA LEU A 161 13.70 -0.22 6.05
C LEU A 161 14.71 0.92 5.92
N PRO A 162 14.86 1.50 4.72
CA PRO A 162 15.64 2.72 4.54
C PRO A 162 15.05 3.86 5.37
N GLY A 163 15.88 4.86 5.68
CA GLY A 163 15.44 6.05 6.39
C GLY A 163 14.28 6.79 5.67
N ALA A 164 13.46 7.49 6.43
CA ALA A 164 12.25 8.15 5.96
C ALA A 164 12.48 9.06 4.73
N GLU A 165 13.64 9.71 4.62
CA GLU A 165 14.00 10.57 3.48
C GLU A 165 13.97 9.84 2.13
N ARG A 166 14.42 8.59 2.09
CA ARG A 166 14.38 7.77 0.88
C ARG A 166 12.99 7.28 0.52
N LEU A 167 12.07 7.26 1.50
CA LEU A 167 10.70 6.79 1.33
C LEU A 167 9.74 7.91 0.92
N GLN A 168 10.07 9.16 1.21
CA GLN A 168 9.23 10.32 0.95
C GLN A 168 8.68 10.40 -0.49
N PRO A 169 9.47 10.18 -1.57
CA PRO A 169 8.96 10.27 -2.94
C PRO A 169 7.84 9.26 -3.24
N PHE A 170 7.80 8.14 -2.53
CA PHE A 170 6.80 7.07 -2.75
C PHE A 170 5.49 7.30 -2.00
N LEU A 171 5.49 8.21 -1.02
CA LEU A 171 4.31 8.59 -0.25
C LEU A 171 3.47 9.66 -0.94
N ARG A 172 3.98 10.28 -2.01
CA ARG A 172 3.30 11.32 -2.76
C ARG A 172 2.21 10.75 -3.66
N GLU A 173 1.06 11.42 -3.66
CA GLU A 173 -0.10 11.08 -4.50
C GLU A 173 -0.20 12.04 -5.69
N GLU A 174 -0.27 11.50 -6.91
CA GLU A 174 -0.43 12.31 -8.11
C GLU A 174 -1.83 12.90 -8.21
N ARG A 175 -1.93 14.20 -8.52
CA ARG A 175 -3.18 14.95 -8.71
C ARG A 175 -3.06 15.91 -9.89
N LEU A 176 -4.20 16.19 -10.53
CA LEU A 176 -4.31 17.20 -11.56
C LEU A 176 -4.63 18.56 -10.93
N VAL A 177 -3.94 19.60 -11.34
CA VAL A 177 -4.25 20.99 -10.96
C VAL A 177 -5.46 21.45 -11.76
N GLY A 178 -6.52 21.86 -11.05
CA GLY A 178 -7.73 22.38 -11.66
C GLY A 178 -7.52 23.73 -12.33
N ARG A 179 -8.49 24.15 -13.18
CA ARG A 179 -8.50 25.49 -13.82
C ARG A 179 -8.59 26.63 -12.81
N ASP A 180 -9.06 26.32 -11.62
CA ASP A 180 -9.17 27.21 -10.45
C ASP A 180 -7.85 27.33 -9.65
N CYS A 181 -6.75 26.80 -10.18
CA CYS A 181 -5.44 26.76 -9.51
C CYS A 181 -5.42 25.92 -8.22
N PHE A 182 -6.37 25.00 -8.03
CA PHE A 182 -6.40 24.14 -6.86
C PHE A 182 -6.18 22.67 -7.20
N VAL A 183 -5.53 21.99 -6.27
CA VAL A 183 -5.45 20.51 -6.20
C VAL A 183 -6.43 20.02 -5.16
N ARG A 184 -7.31 19.09 -5.53
CA ARG A 184 -8.25 18.47 -4.60
C ARG A 184 -7.64 17.21 -4.00
N TRP A 185 -7.48 17.23 -2.69
CA TRP A 185 -6.90 16.11 -1.94
C TRP A 185 -7.56 15.98 -0.55
N GLN A 186 -7.88 14.76 -0.14
CA GLN A 186 -8.54 14.45 1.15
C GLN A 186 -9.73 15.36 1.49
N ARG A 187 -10.62 15.59 0.48
CA ARG A 187 -11.86 16.39 0.61
C ARG A 187 -11.63 17.89 0.85
N ALA A 188 -10.43 18.41 0.63
CA ALA A 188 -10.08 19.82 0.66
C ALA A 188 -9.43 20.25 -0.66
N ALA A 189 -9.26 21.57 -0.85
CA ALA A 189 -8.61 22.16 -2.01
C ALA A 189 -7.39 22.98 -1.56
N TYR A 190 -6.25 22.75 -2.23
CA TYR A 190 -4.98 23.37 -1.91
C TYR A 190 -4.47 24.16 -3.10
N GLY A 191 -4.16 25.45 -2.90
CA GLY A 191 -3.71 26.38 -3.93
C GLY A 191 -2.36 25.99 -4.52
N VAL A 192 -2.23 26.13 -5.83
CA VAL A 192 -0.99 25.88 -6.58
C VAL A 192 -0.74 27.07 -7.51
N PRO A 193 0.53 27.49 -7.72
CA PRO A 193 0.84 28.56 -8.64
C PRO A 193 0.24 28.32 -10.04
N TRP A 194 -0.33 29.37 -10.64
CA TRP A 194 -1.06 29.32 -11.91
C TRP A 194 -0.34 28.64 -13.10
N PRO A 195 1.01 28.69 -13.23
CA PRO A 195 1.69 28.02 -14.34
C PRO A 195 1.50 26.49 -14.36
N TRP A 196 1.02 25.92 -13.25
CA TRP A 196 0.80 24.48 -13.09
C TRP A 196 -0.64 24.04 -13.42
N VAL A 197 -1.51 24.97 -13.80
CA VAL A 197 -2.88 24.64 -14.20
C VAL A 197 -2.89 23.62 -15.35
N GLY A 198 -3.68 22.56 -15.20
CA GLY A 198 -3.77 21.48 -16.17
C GLY A 198 -2.60 20.49 -16.13
N GLN A 199 -1.60 20.72 -15.30
CA GLN A 199 -0.47 19.81 -15.12
C GLN A 199 -0.71 18.84 -13.92
N ARG A 200 0.02 17.72 -13.93
CA ARG A 200 0.03 16.78 -12.82
C ARG A 200 1.11 17.18 -11.82
N VAL A 201 0.72 17.18 -10.57
CA VAL A 201 1.59 17.46 -9.44
C VAL A 201 1.43 16.34 -8.40
N GLU A 202 2.36 16.24 -7.48
CA GLU A 202 2.35 15.26 -6.40
C GLU A 202 2.02 15.95 -5.08
N VAL A 203 1.13 15.34 -4.30
CA VAL A 203 0.66 15.85 -3.00
C VAL A 203 1.02 14.86 -1.92
N GLN A 204 1.54 15.32 -0.81
CA GLN A 204 1.77 14.51 0.39
C GLN A 204 1.41 15.28 1.66
N ALA A 205 0.96 14.56 2.70
CA ALA A 205 0.93 15.11 4.05
C ALA A 205 2.26 14.81 4.76
N ARG A 206 2.74 15.77 5.49
CA ARG A 206 3.84 15.62 6.44
C ARG A 206 3.47 16.36 7.72
N ASP A 207 3.22 15.59 8.77
CA ASP A 207 2.69 16.12 10.03
C ASP A 207 1.40 16.93 9.78
N GLU A 208 1.36 18.18 10.23
CA GLU A 208 0.22 19.09 10.05
C GLU A 208 0.29 19.91 8.73
N LEU A 209 1.19 19.54 7.82
CA LEU A 209 1.39 20.24 6.56
C LEU A 209 0.99 19.36 5.37
N VAL A 210 0.54 20.01 4.31
CA VAL A 210 0.35 19.43 2.97
C VAL A 210 1.33 20.08 2.02
N GLU A 211 2.18 19.30 1.42
CA GLU A 211 3.20 19.74 0.47
C GLU A 211 2.79 19.33 -0.94
N ILE A 212 2.97 20.23 -1.90
CA ILE A 212 2.69 19.99 -3.32
C ILE A 212 4.00 20.10 -4.10
N TRP A 213 4.27 19.09 -4.93
CA TRP A 213 5.55 18.92 -5.60
C TRP A 213 5.37 18.68 -7.11
N ALA A 214 6.36 19.09 -7.89
CA ALA A 214 6.55 18.67 -9.27
C ALA A 214 7.97 18.12 -9.41
N GLY A 215 8.06 16.78 -9.45
CA GLY A 215 9.35 16.09 -9.33
C GLY A 215 10.04 16.45 -8.00
N GLU A 216 11.22 17.05 -8.08
CA GLU A 216 11.99 17.47 -6.90
C GLU A 216 11.69 18.92 -6.45
N ARG A 217 10.91 19.67 -7.23
CA ARG A 217 10.56 21.06 -6.91
C ARG A 217 9.30 21.12 -6.05
N ARG A 218 9.41 21.69 -4.84
CA ARG A 218 8.27 22.02 -4.00
C ARG A 218 7.59 23.29 -4.50
N LEU A 219 6.31 23.18 -4.84
CA LEU A 219 5.51 24.25 -5.42
C LEU A 219 4.77 25.07 -4.38
N ALA A 220 4.20 24.36 -3.37
CA ALA A 220 3.42 24.99 -2.30
C ALA A 220 3.47 24.15 -1.03
N VAL A 221 3.21 24.81 0.10
CA VAL A 221 3.03 24.21 1.43
C VAL A 221 1.83 24.88 2.07
N HIS A 222 0.91 24.08 2.58
CA HIS A 222 -0.29 24.54 3.28
C HIS A 222 -0.45 23.85 4.62
N PRO A 223 -1.13 24.44 5.60
CA PRO A 223 -1.62 23.71 6.74
C PRO A 223 -2.56 22.57 6.26
N ARG A 224 -2.62 21.48 7.01
CA ARG A 224 -3.58 20.42 6.73
C ARG A 224 -5.00 20.91 7.00
N ALA A 225 -5.92 20.64 6.09
CA ALA A 225 -7.32 21.01 6.27
C ALA A 225 -7.90 20.34 7.52
N THR A 226 -8.62 21.10 8.31
CA THR A 226 -9.27 20.64 9.54
C THR A 226 -10.70 20.15 9.31
N HIS A 227 -11.31 20.53 8.18
CA HIS A 227 -12.67 20.10 7.81
C HIS A 227 -12.82 19.94 6.29
N PRO A 228 -13.75 19.09 5.84
CA PRO A 228 -14.06 18.92 4.43
C PRO A 228 -14.51 20.22 3.75
N GLY A 229 -14.11 20.40 2.49
CA GLY A 229 -14.47 21.57 1.68
C GLY A 229 -13.63 22.82 1.90
N GLN A 230 -12.65 22.77 2.82
CA GLN A 230 -11.74 23.90 3.08
C GLN A 230 -10.88 24.20 1.83
N HIS A 231 -10.65 25.49 1.59
CA HIS A 231 -9.75 26.02 0.56
C HIS A 231 -8.57 26.70 1.26
N LEU A 232 -7.36 26.31 0.93
CA LEU A 232 -6.10 26.72 1.57
C LEU A 232 -5.11 27.23 0.54
#